data_71e821896ddba4c224d480c1bd48a076
#
_entry.id   71e821896ddba4c224d480c1bd48a076
#
_cell.length_a   1.000
_cell.length_b   1.000
_cell.length_c   1.000
_cell.angle_alpha   90.00
_cell.angle_beta   90.00
_cell.angle_gamma   90.00
#
_symmetry.space_group_name_H-M   'P 1'
#
loop_
_entity.id
_entity.type
_entity.pdbx_description
1 polymer ?
#
loop_
_entity_poly.entity_id
_entity_poly.type
_entity_poly.pdbx_seq_one_letter_code
_entity_poly.pdbx_strand_id
1 'polypeptide(L)'
;NGANLSDADKARLSDLNEEIASLQIQFSNNLLHETNNTFVTVDKLSDLDGLSQADIERAAEMAKEQGQEGKWMFNMQRASCNPVLQYCTNRELRHKVYDAYCNRGNQGNEWDNKEICAKIVRLRLERAKLMGYKNCASQILDTRMAKTPEAVYNLLDQIWAPAVKKANEELADIR
;
A
#
# COMPACT_ATOMS: atom_id res chain seq x y z
N ASN A 1 21.41 0.40 -19.64
CA ASN A 1 20.43 1.16 -20.46
C ASN A 1 19.96 0.39 -21.72
N GLY A 2 20.41 -0.85 -21.96
CA GLY A 2 19.96 -1.62 -23.12
C GLY A 2 20.55 -1.17 -24.49
N ALA A 3 21.45 -0.19 -24.52
CA ALA A 3 22.00 0.32 -25.77
C ALA A 3 22.75 -0.73 -26.60
N ASN A 4 23.40 -1.68 -25.93
CA ASN A 4 24.18 -2.75 -26.53
C ASN A 4 23.37 -4.02 -26.85
N LEU A 5 22.07 -4.03 -26.63
CA LEU A 5 21.19 -5.15 -26.96
C LEU A 5 21.01 -5.29 -28.47
N SER A 6 20.69 -6.50 -28.92
CA SER A 6 20.22 -6.71 -30.29
C SER A 6 18.92 -5.95 -30.56
N ASP A 7 18.57 -5.71 -31.82
CA ASP A 7 17.33 -4.99 -32.14
C ASP A 7 16.09 -5.76 -31.70
N ALA A 8 16.11 -7.10 -31.74
CA ALA A 8 15.06 -7.94 -31.19
C ALA A 8 14.92 -7.78 -29.66
N ASP A 9 16.03 -7.76 -28.94
CA ASP A 9 16.03 -7.56 -27.48
C ASP A 9 15.61 -6.14 -27.09
N LYS A 10 15.97 -5.13 -27.88
CA LYS A 10 15.47 -3.74 -27.71
C LYS A 10 13.96 -3.65 -27.86
N ALA A 11 13.41 -4.32 -28.89
CA ALA A 11 11.95 -4.38 -29.07
C ALA A 11 11.30 -5.06 -27.85
N ARG A 12 11.82 -6.22 -27.42
CA ARG A 12 11.32 -6.90 -26.23
C ARG A 12 11.43 -6.05 -24.96
N LEU A 13 12.52 -5.30 -24.80
CA LEU A 13 12.69 -4.38 -23.65
C LEU A 13 11.63 -3.26 -23.67
N SER A 14 11.31 -2.75 -24.86
CA SER A 14 10.23 -1.75 -25.03
C SER A 14 8.89 -2.29 -24.58
N ASP A 15 8.52 -3.49 -25.07
CA ASP A 15 7.26 -4.16 -24.71
C ASP A 15 7.16 -4.39 -23.20
N LEU A 16 8.23 -4.88 -22.57
CA LEU A 16 8.28 -5.11 -21.13
C LEU A 16 8.09 -3.82 -20.34
N ASN A 17 8.72 -2.72 -20.77
CA ASN A 17 8.58 -1.43 -20.08
C ASN A 17 7.15 -0.88 -20.23
N GLU A 18 6.55 -0.98 -21.39
CA GLU A 18 5.18 -0.54 -21.65
C GLU A 18 4.17 -1.36 -20.82
N GLU A 19 4.32 -2.68 -20.80
CA GLU A 19 3.45 -3.56 -20.02
C GLU A 19 3.58 -3.30 -18.52
N ILE A 20 4.80 -3.14 -17.99
CA ILE A 20 5.04 -2.79 -16.58
C ILE A 20 4.41 -1.44 -16.25
N ALA A 21 4.57 -0.44 -17.11
CA ALA A 21 4.00 0.90 -16.88
C ALA A 21 2.46 0.85 -16.86
N SER A 22 1.84 0.15 -17.80
CA SER A 22 0.39 -0.06 -17.86
C SER A 22 -0.13 -0.73 -16.59
N LEU A 23 0.50 -1.81 -16.14
CA LEU A 23 0.13 -2.51 -14.91
C LEU A 23 0.30 -1.65 -13.64
N GLN A 24 1.32 -0.80 -13.59
CA GLN A 24 1.51 0.14 -12.48
C GLN A 24 0.40 1.19 -12.41
N ILE A 25 -0.05 1.68 -13.57
CA ILE A 25 -1.20 2.60 -13.66
C ILE A 25 -2.46 1.88 -13.19
N GLN A 26 -2.71 0.67 -13.67
CA GLN A 26 -3.86 -0.13 -13.27
C GLN A 26 -3.86 -0.39 -11.76
N PHE A 27 -2.71 -0.79 -11.20
CA PHE A 27 -2.54 -0.97 -9.76
C PHE A 27 -2.94 0.29 -8.96
N SER A 28 -2.45 1.44 -9.41
CA SER A 28 -2.71 2.71 -8.74
C SER A 28 -4.18 3.12 -8.83
N ASN A 29 -4.81 2.91 -9.98
CA ASN A 29 -6.23 3.20 -10.21
C ASN A 29 -7.12 2.31 -9.35
N ASN A 30 -6.83 1.00 -9.28
CA ASN A 30 -7.56 0.07 -8.43
C ASN A 30 -7.47 0.47 -6.96
N LEU A 31 -6.26 0.78 -6.48
CA LEU A 31 -6.05 1.22 -5.10
C LEU A 31 -6.77 2.54 -4.80
N LEU A 32 -6.75 3.49 -5.75
CA LEU A 32 -7.47 4.76 -5.61
C LEU A 32 -8.98 4.54 -5.57
N HIS A 33 -9.50 3.67 -6.44
CA HIS A 33 -10.92 3.33 -6.45
C HIS A 33 -11.36 2.76 -5.09
N GLU A 34 -10.65 1.76 -4.57
CA GLU A 34 -11.00 1.18 -3.28
C GLU A 34 -10.79 2.14 -2.11
N THR A 35 -9.80 3.03 -2.19
CA THR A 35 -9.61 4.08 -1.16
C THR A 35 -10.83 5.01 -1.06
N ASN A 36 -11.47 5.30 -2.19
CA ASN A 36 -12.58 6.24 -2.24
C ASN A 36 -13.95 5.56 -2.04
N ASN A 37 -14.08 4.29 -2.43
CA ASN A 37 -15.37 3.60 -2.53
C ASN A 37 -15.54 2.43 -1.53
N THR A 38 -14.54 2.16 -0.69
CA THR A 38 -14.70 1.24 0.44
C THR A 38 -15.13 2.05 1.66
N PHE A 39 -16.27 1.69 2.25
CA PHE A 39 -16.86 2.40 3.37
C PHE A 39 -17.04 1.50 4.59
N VAL A 40 -16.78 2.04 5.77
CA VAL A 40 -17.21 1.49 7.05
C VAL A 40 -18.38 2.35 7.56
N THR A 41 -19.54 1.73 7.68
CA THR A 41 -20.79 2.39 8.14
C THR A 41 -20.99 2.14 9.63
N VAL A 42 -21.45 3.17 10.33
CA VAL A 42 -21.76 3.17 11.76
C VAL A 42 -23.20 3.64 11.96
N ASP A 43 -23.98 2.87 12.72
CA ASP A 43 -25.42 3.12 12.94
C ASP A 43 -25.71 3.89 14.23
N LYS A 44 -24.74 3.95 15.17
CA LYS A 44 -24.95 4.55 16.48
C LYS A 44 -23.89 5.61 16.77
N LEU A 45 -24.34 6.79 17.19
CA LEU A 45 -23.45 7.89 17.58
C LEU A 45 -22.52 7.50 18.75
N SER A 46 -23.01 6.65 19.67
CA SER A 46 -22.20 6.16 20.80
C SER A 46 -20.96 5.37 20.40
N ASP A 47 -20.95 4.80 19.19
CA ASP A 47 -19.79 4.05 18.68
C ASP A 47 -18.67 4.98 18.17
N LEU A 48 -18.94 6.29 18.08
CA LEU A 48 -18.00 7.32 17.63
C LEU A 48 -17.34 8.09 18.77
N ASP A 49 -17.51 7.63 20.01
CA ASP A 49 -16.90 8.26 21.18
C ASP A 49 -15.39 8.41 21.00
N GLY A 50 -14.85 9.56 21.42
CA GLY A 50 -13.45 9.94 21.23
C GLY A 50 -13.15 10.71 19.93
N LEU A 51 -14.09 10.75 18.95
CA LEU A 51 -13.92 11.56 17.76
C LEU A 51 -14.31 13.03 18.02
N SER A 52 -13.70 13.94 17.25
CA SER A 52 -14.08 15.35 17.28
C SER A 52 -15.45 15.54 16.62
N GLN A 53 -16.15 16.62 17.04
CA GLN A 53 -17.43 16.98 16.43
C GLN A 53 -17.33 17.17 14.90
N ALA A 54 -16.22 17.79 14.43
CA ALA A 54 -15.97 17.98 13.01
C ALA A 54 -15.75 16.66 12.24
N ASP A 55 -15.17 15.63 12.87
CA ASP A 55 -15.00 14.30 12.26
C ASP A 55 -16.35 13.59 12.15
N ILE A 56 -17.19 13.70 13.18
CA ILE A 56 -18.56 13.13 13.21
C ILE A 56 -19.44 13.79 12.14
N GLU A 57 -19.40 15.11 12.00
CA GLU A 57 -20.15 15.85 10.99
C GLU A 57 -19.74 15.46 9.56
N ARG A 58 -18.43 15.34 9.30
CA ARG A 58 -17.92 14.86 8.00
C ARG A 58 -18.37 13.43 7.68
N ALA A 59 -18.39 12.56 8.68
CA ALA A 59 -18.85 11.19 8.51
C ALA A 59 -20.36 11.12 8.24
N ALA A 60 -21.15 11.99 8.87
CA ALA A 60 -22.60 12.12 8.62
C ALA A 60 -22.87 12.68 7.20
N GLU A 61 -22.11 13.69 6.77
CA GLU A 61 -22.23 14.24 5.42
C GLU A 61 -21.88 13.19 4.35
N MET A 62 -20.79 12.44 4.54
CA MET A 62 -20.44 11.33 3.67
C MET A 62 -21.53 10.26 3.59
N ALA A 63 -22.15 9.91 4.73
CA ALA A 63 -23.27 8.96 4.75
C ALA A 63 -24.49 9.51 3.98
N LYS A 64 -24.77 10.80 4.10
CA LYS A 64 -25.84 11.46 3.36
C LYS A 64 -25.58 11.45 1.85
N GLU A 65 -24.37 11.76 1.42
CA GLU A 65 -23.96 11.68 0.01
C GLU A 65 -24.12 10.26 -0.58
N GLN A 66 -23.93 9.24 0.25
CA GLN A 66 -24.13 7.83 -0.13
C GLN A 66 -25.58 7.33 0.07
N GLY A 67 -26.54 8.24 0.33
CA GLY A 67 -27.95 7.89 0.51
C GLY A 67 -28.27 7.17 1.83
N GLN A 68 -27.39 7.25 2.82
CA GLN A 68 -27.56 6.65 4.15
C GLN A 68 -27.71 7.71 5.25
N GLU A 69 -28.64 8.63 5.05
CA GLU A 69 -28.90 9.68 6.04
C GLU A 69 -29.26 9.10 7.42
N GLY A 70 -28.74 9.72 8.48
CA GLY A 70 -28.90 9.25 9.86
C GLY A 70 -27.84 8.25 10.33
N LYS A 71 -26.87 7.90 9.47
CA LYS A 71 -25.70 7.10 9.80
C LYS A 71 -24.41 7.91 9.65
N TRP A 72 -23.31 7.28 9.92
CA TRP A 72 -21.95 7.82 9.74
C TRP A 72 -21.14 6.88 8.88
N MET A 73 -20.39 7.41 7.92
CA MET A 73 -19.56 6.61 7.03
C MET A 73 -18.14 7.14 6.97
N PHE A 74 -17.20 6.21 6.91
CA PHE A 74 -15.76 6.48 6.78
C PHE A 74 -15.22 5.75 5.56
N ASN A 75 -14.64 6.47 4.62
CA ASN A 75 -13.89 5.87 3.53
C ASN A 75 -12.40 5.66 3.93
N MET A 76 -11.61 5.08 3.04
CA MET A 76 -10.22 4.72 3.34
C MET A 76 -9.22 5.84 3.02
N GLN A 77 -9.70 7.06 2.80
CA GLN A 77 -8.82 8.24 2.76
C GLN A 77 -8.26 8.55 4.16
N ARG A 78 -7.00 8.98 4.22
CA ARG A 78 -6.34 9.24 5.50
C ARG A 78 -7.07 10.24 6.38
N ALA A 79 -7.66 11.29 5.79
CA ALA A 79 -8.43 12.29 6.52
C ALA A 79 -9.70 11.71 7.15
N SER A 80 -10.24 10.62 6.62
CA SER A 80 -11.43 9.93 7.11
C SER A 80 -11.07 8.82 8.11
N CYS A 81 -10.14 7.93 7.76
CA CYS A 81 -9.84 6.76 8.59
C CYS A 81 -8.90 7.05 9.78
N ASN A 82 -7.91 7.96 9.64
CA ASN A 82 -6.94 8.22 10.70
C ASN A 82 -7.56 8.73 12.02
N PRO A 83 -8.53 9.66 12.04
CA PRO A 83 -9.18 10.05 13.28
C PRO A 83 -9.80 8.86 14.02
N VAL A 84 -10.45 7.95 13.31
CA VAL A 84 -11.03 6.73 13.90
C VAL A 84 -9.92 5.88 14.54
N LEU A 85 -8.83 5.63 13.81
CA LEU A 85 -7.74 4.78 14.29
C LEU A 85 -7.00 5.37 15.50
N GLN A 86 -6.94 6.71 15.60
CA GLN A 86 -6.17 7.41 16.64
C GLN A 86 -7.00 7.73 17.89
N TYR A 87 -8.25 8.12 17.72
CA TYR A 87 -9.03 8.75 18.79
C TYR A 87 -10.29 7.98 19.20
N CYS A 88 -10.88 7.18 18.29
CA CYS A 88 -12.10 6.46 18.62
C CYS A 88 -11.87 5.48 19.77
N THR A 89 -12.71 5.51 20.81
CA THR A 89 -12.60 4.58 21.96
C THR A 89 -13.12 3.18 21.62
N ASN A 90 -14.03 3.06 20.63
CA ASN A 90 -14.56 1.76 20.18
C ASN A 90 -13.52 0.95 19.43
N ARG A 91 -12.96 -0.08 20.09
CA ARG A 91 -11.93 -0.95 19.53
C ARG A 91 -12.41 -1.74 18.31
N GLU A 92 -13.68 -2.17 18.29
CA GLU A 92 -14.22 -2.93 17.15
C GLU A 92 -14.34 -2.06 15.91
N LEU A 93 -14.74 -0.79 16.05
CA LEU A 93 -14.76 0.15 14.95
C LEU A 93 -13.34 0.43 14.42
N ARG A 94 -12.35 0.64 15.33
CA ARG A 94 -10.94 0.79 14.91
C ARG A 94 -10.47 -0.43 14.12
N HIS A 95 -10.80 -1.64 14.56
CA HIS A 95 -10.42 -2.88 13.88
C HIS A 95 -11.05 -2.96 12.48
N LYS A 96 -12.36 -2.68 12.35
CA LYS A 96 -13.05 -2.68 11.04
C LYS A 96 -12.41 -1.69 10.06
N VAL A 97 -12.12 -0.47 10.52
CA VAL A 97 -11.46 0.55 9.69
C VAL A 97 -10.04 0.14 9.31
N TYR A 98 -9.28 -0.43 10.26
CA TYR A 98 -7.94 -0.95 10.00
C TYR A 98 -7.94 -2.07 8.96
N ASP A 99 -8.83 -3.05 9.10
CA ASP A 99 -8.95 -4.16 8.16
C ASP A 99 -9.35 -3.68 6.76
N ALA A 100 -10.34 -2.79 6.68
CA ALA A 100 -10.75 -2.18 5.41
C ALA A 100 -9.59 -1.42 4.75
N TYR A 101 -8.82 -0.67 5.54
CA TYR A 101 -7.66 0.08 5.05
C TYR A 101 -6.54 -0.84 4.55
N CYS A 102 -6.20 -1.88 5.31
CA CYS A 102 -5.10 -2.80 4.97
C CYS A 102 -5.42 -3.71 3.80
N ASN A 103 -6.69 -4.04 3.59
CA ASN A 103 -7.13 -4.95 2.53
C ASN A 103 -7.53 -4.24 1.22
N ARG A 104 -7.24 -2.97 1.03
CA ARG A 104 -7.45 -2.29 -0.25
C ARG A 104 -6.61 -2.96 -1.34
N GLY A 105 -7.25 -3.26 -2.47
CA GLY A 105 -6.64 -4.02 -3.57
C GLY A 105 -6.45 -5.51 -3.27
N ASN A 106 -7.10 -6.03 -2.24
CA ASN A 106 -7.03 -7.43 -1.81
C ASN A 106 -8.43 -8.02 -1.46
N GLN A 107 -9.48 -7.55 -2.11
CA GLN A 107 -10.86 -7.92 -1.80
C GLN A 107 -11.41 -9.07 -2.66
N GLY A 108 -10.66 -9.56 -3.64
CA GLY A 108 -11.13 -10.58 -4.57
C GLY A 108 -12.20 -10.07 -5.55
N ASN A 109 -12.32 -8.76 -5.70
CA ASN A 109 -13.23 -8.07 -6.63
C ASN A 109 -12.47 -7.63 -7.91
N GLU A 110 -13.14 -6.88 -8.78
CA GLU A 110 -12.55 -6.36 -10.02
C GLU A 110 -11.38 -5.37 -9.82
N TRP A 111 -11.21 -4.83 -8.60
CA TRP A 111 -10.14 -3.91 -8.21
C TRP A 111 -9.00 -4.59 -7.46
N ASP A 112 -9.01 -5.92 -7.42
CA ASP A 112 -7.96 -6.70 -6.75
C ASP A 112 -6.61 -6.59 -7.49
N ASN A 113 -5.56 -6.34 -6.72
CA ASN A 113 -4.22 -6.10 -7.26
C ASN A 113 -3.27 -7.31 -7.16
N LYS A 114 -3.70 -8.46 -6.62
CA LYS A 114 -2.80 -9.62 -6.40
C LYS A 114 -2.17 -10.13 -7.69
N GLU A 115 -2.99 -10.34 -8.72
CA GLU A 115 -2.49 -10.80 -10.02
C GLU A 115 -1.62 -9.75 -10.72
N ILE A 116 -1.98 -8.47 -10.59
CA ILE A 116 -1.17 -7.35 -11.10
C ILE A 116 0.22 -7.34 -10.44
N CYS A 117 0.28 -7.47 -9.11
CA CYS A 117 1.55 -7.56 -8.38
C CYS A 117 2.40 -8.74 -8.86
N ALA A 118 1.81 -9.93 -8.95
CA ALA A 118 2.49 -11.13 -9.42
C ALA A 118 3.04 -10.96 -10.84
N LYS A 119 2.27 -10.34 -11.72
CA LYS A 119 2.67 -10.09 -13.11
C LYS A 119 3.80 -9.06 -13.20
N ILE A 120 3.70 -7.94 -12.46
CA ILE A 120 4.77 -6.93 -12.39
C ILE A 120 6.10 -7.55 -11.92
N VAL A 121 6.07 -8.42 -10.90
CA VAL A 121 7.28 -9.09 -10.39
C VAL A 121 7.91 -9.98 -11.45
N ARG A 122 7.11 -10.77 -12.17
CA ARG A 122 7.59 -11.62 -13.28
C ARG A 122 8.22 -10.80 -14.40
N LEU A 123 7.55 -9.75 -14.86
CA LEU A 123 8.05 -8.88 -15.94
C LEU A 123 9.33 -8.14 -15.53
N ARG A 124 9.42 -7.67 -14.29
CA ARG A 124 10.64 -7.05 -13.77
C ARG A 124 11.81 -8.02 -13.73
N LEU A 125 11.58 -9.29 -13.39
CA LEU A 125 12.62 -10.32 -13.42
C LEU A 125 13.05 -10.60 -14.86
N GLU A 126 12.11 -10.73 -15.79
CA GLU A 126 12.40 -10.92 -17.23
C GLU A 126 13.24 -9.75 -17.77
N ARG A 127 12.83 -8.52 -17.50
CA ARG A 127 13.57 -7.32 -17.87
C ARG A 127 15.01 -7.32 -17.34
N ALA A 128 15.19 -7.69 -16.07
CA ALA A 128 16.51 -7.76 -15.46
C ALA A 128 17.39 -8.80 -16.14
N LYS A 129 16.84 -9.98 -16.43
CA LYS A 129 17.57 -11.05 -17.13
C LYS A 129 17.94 -10.65 -18.57
N LEU A 130 17.02 -10.01 -19.30
CA LEU A 130 17.26 -9.49 -20.65
C LEU A 130 18.44 -8.50 -20.67
N MET A 131 18.60 -7.71 -19.61
CA MET A 131 19.67 -6.75 -19.43
C MET A 131 20.96 -7.37 -18.82
N GLY A 132 21.03 -8.69 -18.63
CA GLY A 132 22.20 -9.39 -18.12
C GLY A 132 22.33 -9.42 -16.60
N TYR A 133 21.29 -9.05 -15.84
CA TYR A 133 21.31 -9.07 -14.39
C TYR A 133 20.67 -10.36 -13.83
N LYS A 134 21.16 -10.81 -12.68
CA LYS A 134 20.61 -11.98 -11.97
C LYS A 134 19.14 -11.79 -11.56
N ASN A 135 18.79 -10.60 -11.13
CA ASN A 135 17.44 -10.23 -10.68
C ASN A 135 17.24 -8.70 -10.71
N CYS A 136 16.01 -8.28 -10.44
CA CYS A 136 15.61 -6.87 -10.44
C CYS A 136 16.38 -6.03 -9.41
N ALA A 137 16.69 -6.58 -8.23
CA ALA A 137 17.44 -5.87 -7.19
C ALA A 137 18.85 -5.55 -7.69
N SER A 138 19.56 -6.53 -8.27
CA SER A 138 20.89 -6.32 -8.87
C SER A 138 20.86 -5.27 -9.98
N GLN A 139 19.84 -5.27 -10.84
CA GLN A 139 19.66 -4.26 -11.88
C GLN A 139 19.51 -2.85 -11.31
N ILE A 140 18.66 -2.69 -10.28
CA ILE A 140 18.39 -1.38 -9.68
C ILE A 140 19.61 -0.87 -8.91
N LEU A 141 20.26 -1.75 -8.16
CA LEU A 141 21.39 -1.37 -7.30
C LEU A 141 22.67 -1.02 -8.06
N ASP A 142 22.84 -1.51 -9.27
CA ASP A 142 24.02 -1.21 -10.10
C ASP A 142 24.29 0.30 -10.25
N THR A 143 23.23 1.10 -10.30
CA THR A 143 23.29 2.57 -10.39
C THR A 143 23.12 3.29 -9.04
N ARG A 144 22.97 2.53 -7.94
CA ARG A 144 22.77 3.08 -6.59
C ARG A 144 24.07 3.02 -5.78
N MET A 145 24.10 3.74 -4.65
CA MET A 145 25.29 3.81 -3.78
C MET A 145 25.70 2.45 -3.24
N ALA A 146 24.75 1.60 -2.87
CA ALA A 146 25.05 0.27 -2.33
C ALA A 146 25.62 -0.72 -3.35
N LYS A 147 25.38 -0.51 -4.65
CA LYS A 147 25.86 -1.33 -5.78
C LYS A 147 25.33 -2.76 -5.81
N THR A 148 25.29 -3.48 -4.71
CA THR A 148 24.92 -4.90 -4.66
C THR A 148 23.92 -5.19 -3.55
N PRO A 149 23.09 -6.24 -3.68
CA PRO A 149 22.19 -6.69 -2.60
C PRO A 149 22.96 -7.07 -1.33
N GLU A 150 24.13 -7.66 -1.45
CA GLU A 150 24.98 -8.07 -0.34
C GLU A 150 25.42 -6.86 0.51
N ALA A 151 25.78 -5.74 -0.13
CA ALA A 151 26.10 -4.51 0.59
C ALA A 151 24.90 -3.94 1.36
N VAL A 152 23.69 -4.08 0.80
CA VAL A 152 22.45 -3.68 1.50
C VAL A 152 22.22 -4.57 2.73
N TYR A 153 22.31 -5.89 2.58
CA TYR A 153 22.12 -6.81 3.70
C TYR A 153 23.18 -6.63 4.78
N ASN A 154 24.44 -6.45 4.41
CA ASN A 154 25.51 -6.19 5.37
C ASN A 154 25.24 -4.98 6.25
N LEU A 155 24.63 -3.91 5.73
CA LEU A 155 24.23 -2.76 6.51
C LEU A 155 22.99 -3.07 7.37
N LEU A 156 21.97 -3.68 6.79
CA LEU A 156 20.74 -4.01 7.50
C LEU A 156 20.97 -4.97 8.67
N ASP A 157 21.81 -5.98 8.50
CA ASP A 157 22.12 -6.96 9.54
C ASP A 157 22.83 -6.32 10.74
N GLN A 158 23.64 -5.28 10.52
CA GLN A 158 24.27 -4.52 11.61
C GLN A 158 23.25 -3.70 12.42
N ILE A 159 22.18 -3.22 11.77
CA ILE A 159 21.18 -2.36 12.38
C ILE A 159 20.03 -3.18 13.01
N TRP A 160 19.72 -4.35 12.46
CA TRP A 160 18.51 -5.11 12.81
C TRP A 160 18.43 -5.50 14.28
N ALA A 161 19.46 -6.14 14.79
CA ALA A 161 19.46 -6.61 16.18
C ALA A 161 19.33 -5.47 17.21
N PRO A 162 20.11 -4.37 17.15
CA PRO A 162 19.95 -3.24 18.05
C PRO A 162 18.61 -2.51 17.87
N ALA A 163 18.08 -2.41 16.65
CA ALA A 163 16.77 -1.79 16.40
C ALA A 163 15.61 -2.58 17.01
N VAL A 164 15.61 -3.90 16.86
CA VAL A 164 14.58 -4.76 17.48
C VAL A 164 14.68 -4.73 18.99
N LYS A 165 15.89 -4.74 19.57
CA LYS A 165 16.07 -4.59 21.01
C LYS A 165 15.46 -3.28 21.50
N LYS A 166 15.79 -2.15 20.84
CA LYS A 166 15.28 -0.83 21.23
C LYS A 166 13.74 -0.75 21.09
N ALA A 167 13.18 -1.28 20.02
CA ALA A 167 11.73 -1.32 19.83
C ALA A 167 10.99 -2.10 20.94
N ASN A 168 11.57 -3.20 21.42
CA ASN A 168 11.01 -3.96 22.54
C ASN A 168 11.11 -3.22 23.89
N GLU A 169 12.20 -2.47 24.13
CA GLU A 169 12.32 -1.61 25.29
C GLU A 169 11.23 -0.52 25.28
N GLU A 170 11.08 0.19 24.17
CA GLU A 170 10.05 1.21 23.99
C GLU A 170 8.62 0.66 24.12
N LEU A 171 8.38 -0.55 23.60
CA LEU A 171 7.09 -1.22 23.77
C LEU A 171 6.80 -1.56 25.24
N ALA A 172 7.82 -1.90 26.02
CA ALA A 172 7.67 -2.16 27.46
C ALA A 172 7.34 -0.88 28.23
N ASP A 173 7.92 0.26 27.84
CA ASP A 173 7.66 1.57 28.46
C ASP A 173 6.23 2.08 28.20
N ILE A 174 5.59 1.64 27.10
CA ILE A 174 4.21 2.03 26.73
C ILE A 174 3.16 1.16 27.45
N ARG A 175 3.52 -0.04 27.91
CA ARG A 175 2.61 -1.01 28.55
C ARG A 175 2.52 -0.82 30.04
#